data_3c0f720a764d1dad7b37cc1f972f64d7
#
_entry.id   3c0f720a764d1dad7b37cc1f972f64d7
#
_cell.length_a   1.000
_cell.length_b   1.000
_cell.length_c   1.000
_cell.angle_alpha   90.00
_cell.angle_beta   90.00
_cell.angle_gamma   90.00
#
_symmetry.space_group_name_H-M   'P 1'
#
loop_
_entity.id
_entity.type
_entity.pdbx_description
1 polymer ?
#
loop_
_entity_poly.entity_id
_entity_poly.type
_entity_poly.pdbx_seq_one_letter_code
_entity_poly.pdbx_strand_id
1 'polypeptide(L)'
;MTSSALPARRAIVAGHGSFPQGIVSAVEQISGYGSVFVPLSNSGLSGEDIEGQIRDRSAELGIKVFFTDLPAGSATIAVRRIMRDTPGVVLVTGANLATLLEFVFSTDEDAGDAARHAADKGKSALTVHGGS
;
A
#
# COMPACT_ATOMS: atom_id res chain seq x y z
N MET A 1 -14.43 12.90 20.60
CA MET A 1 -14.12 12.33 20.16
C MET A 1 -13.58 11.40 19.85
N THR A 2 -13.39 11.23 19.20
CA THR A 2 -13.30 9.97 19.23
C THR A 2 -12.05 9.42 18.82
N SER A 3 -11.36 8.87 19.71
CA SER A 3 -10.11 8.19 19.49
C SER A 3 -10.22 7.00 18.57
N SER A 4 -11.42 6.61 18.22
CA SER A 4 -11.65 5.49 17.33
C SER A 4 -11.61 5.89 15.85
N ALA A 5 -11.44 7.17 15.56
CA ALA A 5 -11.35 7.61 14.17
C ALA A 5 -10.11 7.03 13.50
N LEU A 6 -10.26 6.62 12.24
CA LEU A 6 -9.13 6.16 11.45
C LEU A 6 -8.15 7.30 11.22
N PRO A 7 -6.85 7.00 11.06
CA PRO A 7 -5.91 8.00 10.59
C PRO A 7 -6.41 8.66 9.31
N ALA A 8 -6.11 9.94 9.16
CA ALA A 8 -6.55 10.69 7.97
C ALA A 8 -5.97 10.10 6.67
N ARG A 9 -4.74 9.59 6.74
CA ARG A 9 -4.09 9.03 5.55
C ARG A 9 -4.63 7.64 5.25
N ARG A 10 -4.72 7.34 3.96
CA ARG A 10 -5.13 6.03 3.48
C ARG A 10 -4.27 5.64 2.29
N ALA A 11 -4.26 4.36 1.97
CA ALA A 11 -3.47 3.84 0.85
C ALA A 11 -4.16 2.64 0.22
N ILE A 12 -3.81 2.36 -1.04
CA ILE A 12 -4.22 1.14 -1.71
C ILE A 12 -3.05 0.15 -1.65
N VAL A 13 -3.35 -1.11 -1.35
CA VAL A 13 -2.41 -2.22 -1.45
C VAL A 13 -2.87 -3.10 -2.59
N ALA A 14 -2.07 -3.20 -3.64
CA ALA A 14 -2.45 -3.96 -4.84
C ALA A 14 -1.38 -5.00 -5.16
N GLY A 15 -1.80 -6.14 -5.70
CA GLY A 15 -0.86 -7.19 -6.04
C GLY A 15 -1.53 -8.51 -6.41
N HIS A 16 -0.75 -9.57 -6.33
CA HIS A 16 -1.13 -10.89 -6.82
C HIS A 16 -1.89 -11.71 -5.79
N GLY A 17 -2.84 -12.51 -6.28
CA GLY A 17 -3.52 -13.51 -5.47
C GLY A 17 -4.16 -12.91 -4.23
N SER A 18 -3.99 -13.58 -3.11
CA SER A 18 -4.51 -13.11 -1.82
C SER A 18 -3.52 -12.24 -1.04
N PHE A 19 -2.42 -11.82 -1.68
CA PHE A 19 -1.44 -10.98 -0.99
C PHE A 19 -2.05 -9.69 -0.43
N PRO A 20 -2.79 -8.90 -1.22
CA PRO A 20 -3.32 -7.64 -0.68
C PRO A 20 -4.22 -7.85 0.54
N GLN A 21 -5.15 -8.78 0.46
CA GLN A 21 -6.07 -9.07 1.55
C GLN A 21 -5.35 -9.66 2.76
N GLY A 22 -4.37 -10.53 2.51
CA GLY A 22 -3.64 -11.19 3.58
C GLY A 22 -2.77 -10.24 4.37
N ILE A 23 -2.03 -9.37 3.69
CA ILE A 23 -1.16 -8.42 4.39
C ILE A 23 -1.99 -7.38 5.16
N VAL A 24 -3.12 -6.95 4.60
CA VAL A 24 -4.02 -6.02 5.29
C VAL A 24 -4.63 -6.68 6.52
N SER A 25 -5.00 -7.98 6.43
CA SER A 25 -5.54 -8.69 7.59
C SER A 25 -4.49 -8.79 8.71
N ALA A 26 -3.22 -8.94 8.36
CA ALA A 26 -2.15 -8.96 9.36
C ALA A 26 -1.98 -7.60 10.03
N VAL A 27 -2.10 -6.51 9.28
CA VAL A 27 -2.11 -5.15 9.86
C VAL A 27 -3.26 -5.00 10.84
N GLU A 28 -4.45 -5.49 10.46
CA GLU A 28 -5.62 -5.44 11.34
C GLU A 28 -5.38 -6.20 12.63
N GLN A 29 -4.82 -7.39 12.53
CA GLN A 29 -4.56 -8.22 13.71
C GLN A 29 -3.60 -7.54 14.70
N ILE A 30 -2.58 -6.86 14.17
CA ILE A 30 -1.53 -6.26 15.01
C ILE A 30 -1.96 -4.90 15.55
N SER A 31 -2.57 -4.07 14.71
CA SER A 31 -2.81 -2.66 15.04
C SER A 31 -4.27 -2.28 15.21
N GLY A 32 -5.19 -3.03 14.62
CA GLY A 32 -6.59 -2.64 14.55
C GLY A 32 -6.88 -1.61 13.45
N TYR A 33 -5.88 -1.24 12.64
CA TYR A 33 -6.03 -0.19 11.62
C TYR A 33 -5.97 -0.71 10.19
N GLY A 34 -6.37 -1.98 9.97
CA GLY A 34 -6.38 -2.55 8.61
C GLY A 34 -7.20 -1.74 7.61
N SER A 35 -8.26 -1.07 8.07
CA SER A 35 -9.12 -0.29 7.17
C SER A 35 -8.49 1.02 6.67
N VAL A 36 -7.27 1.34 7.12
CA VAL A 36 -6.46 2.38 6.47
C VAL A 36 -6.16 1.98 5.03
N PHE A 37 -6.07 0.68 4.75
CA PHE A 37 -5.71 0.18 3.43
C PHE A 37 -6.91 -0.38 2.68
N VAL A 38 -6.90 -0.18 1.36
CA VAL A 38 -7.86 -0.78 0.44
C VAL A 38 -7.12 -1.86 -0.35
N PRO A 39 -7.41 -3.15 -0.10
CA PRO A 39 -6.73 -4.22 -0.81
C PRO A 39 -7.37 -4.49 -2.17
N LEU A 40 -6.56 -4.59 -3.21
CA LEU A 40 -7.03 -4.89 -4.56
C LEU A 40 -6.14 -5.97 -5.19
N SER A 41 -6.74 -7.13 -5.47
CA SER A 41 -6.05 -8.22 -6.15
C SER A 41 -6.18 -8.10 -7.66
N ASN A 42 -5.13 -8.49 -8.39
CA ASN A 42 -5.21 -8.57 -9.85
C ASN A 42 -5.69 -9.93 -10.35
N SER A 43 -6.08 -10.83 -9.46
CA SER A 43 -6.52 -12.18 -9.84
C SER A 43 -7.70 -12.14 -10.79
N GLY A 44 -7.56 -12.81 -11.93
CA GLY A 44 -8.62 -12.88 -12.93
C GLY A 44 -8.85 -11.58 -13.70
N LEU A 45 -7.99 -10.59 -13.53
CA LEU A 45 -8.15 -9.29 -14.19
C LEU A 45 -7.07 -9.04 -15.23
N SER A 46 -7.44 -8.36 -16.32
CA SER A 46 -6.46 -7.85 -17.28
C SER A 46 -5.73 -6.65 -16.67
N GLY A 47 -4.64 -6.24 -17.31
CA GLY A 47 -3.94 -5.03 -16.91
C GLY A 47 -4.84 -3.79 -16.96
N GLU A 48 -5.71 -3.70 -17.95
CA GLU A 48 -6.66 -2.59 -18.05
C GLU A 48 -7.68 -2.63 -16.91
N ASP A 49 -8.16 -3.82 -16.57
CA ASP A 49 -9.16 -3.96 -15.52
C ASP A 49 -8.61 -3.57 -14.16
N ILE A 50 -7.39 -4.01 -13.82
CA ILE A 50 -6.80 -3.65 -12.54
C ILE A 50 -6.48 -2.15 -12.49
N GLU A 51 -6.02 -1.58 -13.61
CA GLU A 51 -5.80 -0.13 -13.68
C GLU A 51 -7.10 0.64 -13.46
N GLY A 52 -8.20 0.20 -14.09
CA GLY A 52 -9.50 0.83 -13.91
C GLY A 52 -9.97 0.80 -12.47
N GLN A 53 -9.83 -0.37 -11.81
CA GLN A 53 -10.22 -0.49 -10.41
C GLN A 53 -9.39 0.40 -9.51
N ILE A 54 -8.08 0.46 -9.72
CA ILE A 54 -7.21 1.31 -8.91
C ILE A 54 -7.56 2.78 -9.12
N ARG A 55 -7.76 3.22 -10.36
CA ARG A 55 -8.16 4.60 -10.66
C ARG A 55 -9.47 4.97 -9.98
N ASP A 56 -10.47 4.11 -10.12
CA ASP A 56 -11.79 4.38 -9.56
C ASP A 56 -11.75 4.50 -8.04
N ARG A 57 -11.09 3.54 -7.39
CA ARG A 57 -11.02 3.54 -5.93
C ARG A 57 -10.17 4.69 -5.40
N SER A 58 -9.05 4.98 -6.05
CA SER A 58 -8.20 6.09 -5.59
C SER A 58 -8.87 7.44 -5.78
N ALA A 59 -9.58 7.63 -6.90
CA ALA A 59 -10.31 8.88 -7.13
C ALA A 59 -11.47 9.05 -6.15
N GLU A 60 -12.21 7.98 -5.92
CA GLU A 60 -13.36 7.98 -5.01
C GLU A 60 -12.94 8.35 -3.58
N LEU A 61 -11.79 7.84 -3.13
CA LEU A 61 -11.35 7.99 -1.75
C LEU A 61 -10.25 9.04 -1.58
N GLY A 62 -9.81 9.68 -2.65
CA GLY A 62 -8.76 10.70 -2.57
C GLY A 62 -7.39 10.12 -2.22
N ILE A 63 -7.13 8.88 -2.61
CA ILE A 63 -5.89 8.19 -2.27
C ILE A 63 -4.82 8.46 -3.31
N LYS A 64 -3.61 8.78 -2.86
CA LYS A 64 -2.44 8.99 -3.71
C LYS A 64 -1.22 8.16 -3.31
N VAL A 65 -1.38 7.27 -2.33
CA VAL A 65 -0.30 6.38 -1.89
C VAL A 65 -0.68 4.94 -2.23
N PHE A 66 0.28 4.24 -2.84
CA PHE A 66 0.06 2.87 -3.31
C PHE A 66 1.23 2.00 -2.89
N PHE A 67 0.91 0.83 -2.37
CA PHE A 67 1.88 -0.21 -2.04
C PHE A 67 1.60 -1.41 -2.94
N THR A 68 2.63 -1.92 -3.60
CA THR A 68 2.50 -3.12 -4.44
C THR A 68 3.50 -4.18 -4.00
N ASP A 69 3.21 -5.43 -4.37
CA ASP A 69 3.98 -6.58 -3.91
C ASP A 69 5.34 -6.73 -4.60
N LEU A 70 5.45 -6.30 -5.85
CA LEU A 70 6.67 -6.48 -6.65
C LEU A 70 7.01 -5.21 -7.41
N PRO A 71 8.30 -5.01 -7.76
CA PRO A 71 8.68 -3.86 -8.59
C PRO A 71 8.17 -3.95 -10.03
N ALA A 72 7.62 -5.10 -10.42
CA ALA A 72 6.99 -5.32 -11.73
C ALA A 72 5.67 -6.06 -11.53
N GLY A 73 4.92 -6.29 -12.59
CA GLY A 73 3.61 -6.93 -12.53
C GLY A 73 2.50 -5.94 -12.83
N SER A 74 1.29 -6.45 -13.09
CA SER A 74 0.20 -5.64 -13.61
C SER A 74 -0.25 -4.53 -12.66
N ALA A 75 -0.25 -4.79 -11.36
CA ALA A 75 -0.64 -3.77 -10.38
C ALA A 75 0.38 -2.62 -10.36
N THR A 76 1.66 -2.94 -10.35
CA THR A 76 2.72 -1.93 -10.37
C THR A 76 2.70 -1.12 -11.65
N ILE A 77 2.53 -1.80 -12.80
CA ILE A 77 2.43 -1.13 -14.09
C ILE A 77 1.23 -0.18 -14.10
N ALA A 78 0.10 -0.63 -13.56
CA ALA A 78 -1.12 0.19 -13.49
C ALA A 78 -0.85 1.48 -12.70
N VAL A 79 -0.22 1.37 -11.54
CA VAL A 79 0.07 2.57 -10.73
C VAL A 79 1.08 3.48 -11.45
N ARG A 80 2.08 2.90 -12.12
CA ARG A 80 3.02 3.72 -12.89
C ARG A 80 2.33 4.52 -13.99
N ARG A 81 1.30 3.96 -14.61
CA ARG A 81 0.50 4.69 -15.60
C ARG A 81 -0.29 5.81 -14.95
N ILE A 82 -0.86 5.55 -13.79
CA ILE A 82 -1.58 6.59 -13.03
C ILE A 82 -0.64 7.74 -12.69
N MET A 83 0.60 7.44 -12.32
CA MET A 83 1.59 8.47 -11.99
C MET A 83 1.87 9.43 -13.13
N ARG A 84 1.72 8.96 -14.38
CA ARG A 84 1.99 9.83 -15.55
C ARG A 84 1.01 10.98 -15.67
N ASP A 85 -0.23 10.78 -15.22
CA ASP A 85 -1.27 11.79 -15.39
C ASP A 85 -1.84 12.31 -14.06
N THR A 86 -1.31 11.86 -12.93
CA THR A 86 -1.82 12.25 -11.62
C THR A 86 -0.68 12.72 -10.72
N PRO A 87 -0.53 14.03 -10.53
CA PRO A 87 0.53 14.57 -9.67
C PRO A 87 0.37 14.13 -8.23
N GLY A 88 1.49 13.96 -7.54
CA GLY A 88 1.51 13.67 -6.12
C GLY A 88 1.35 12.21 -5.75
N VAL A 89 1.28 11.31 -6.73
CA VAL A 89 1.19 9.87 -6.46
C VAL A 89 2.54 9.34 -5.98
N VAL A 90 2.50 8.55 -4.92
CA VAL A 90 3.67 7.88 -4.36
C VAL A 90 3.44 6.38 -4.45
N LEU A 91 4.39 5.66 -5.04
CA LEU A 91 4.35 4.21 -5.20
C LEU A 91 5.50 3.58 -4.42
N VAL A 92 5.17 2.64 -3.55
CA VAL A 92 6.14 1.80 -2.85
C VAL A 92 5.98 0.38 -3.36
N THR A 93 7.03 -0.17 -3.99
CA THR A 93 7.00 -1.54 -4.50
C THR A 93 7.74 -2.49 -3.56
N GLY A 94 7.45 -3.78 -3.68
CA GLY A 94 8.08 -4.76 -2.79
C GLY A 94 7.67 -4.58 -1.34
N ALA A 95 6.44 -4.15 -1.12
CA ALA A 95 5.96 -3.84 0.22
C ALA A 95 5.94 -5.08 1.11
N ASN A 96 6.32 -4.90 2.36
CA ASN A 96 6.27 -5.94 3.37
C ASN A 96 5.43 -5.45 4.55
N LEU A 97 5.12 -6.37 5.48
CA LEU A 97 4.26 -6.05 6.61
C LEU A 97 4.83 -4.92 7.48
N ALA A 98 6.15 -4.92 7.70
CA ALA A 98 6.79 -3.87 8.48
C ALA A 98 6.57 -2.49 7.87
N THR A 99 6.64 -2.39 6.54
CA THR A 99 6.39 -1.13 5.84
C THR A 99 4.98 -0.62 6.11
N LEU A 100 3.98 -1.50 6.00
CA LEU A 100 2.60 -1.09 6.20
C LEU A 100 2.35 -0.67 7.65
N LEU A 101 2.94 -1.36 8.62
CA LEU A 101 2.80 -1.00 10.02
C LEU A 101 3.44 0.36 10.30
N GLU A 102 4.62 0.63 9.74
CA GLU A 102 5.27 1.93 9.89
C GLU A 102 4.43 3.05 9.29
N PHE A 103 3.79 2.78 8.16
CA PHE A 103 2.89 3.76 7.53
C PHE A 103 1.72 4.09 8.45
N VAL A 104 1.09 3.07 9.03
CA VAL A 104 -0.07 3.24 9.91
C VAL A 104 0.31 4.05 11.16
N PHE A 105 1.48 3.80 11.72
CA PHE A 105 1.90 4.45 12.96
C PHE A 105 2.70 5.73 12.74
N SER A 106 2.88 6.16 11.49
CA SER A 106 3.64 7.36 11.17
C SER A 106 2.99 8.61 11.78
N THR A 107 3.82 9.54 12.24
CA THR A 107 3.37 10.84 12.71
C THR A 107 3.45 11.91 11.62
N ASP A 108 3.90 11.56 10.42
CA ASP A 108 3.95 12.51 9.30
C ASP A 108 2.54 12.93 8.91
N GLU A 109 2.34 14.20 8.67
CA GLU A 109 1.04 14.71 8.23
C GLU A 109 0.78 14.37 6.77
N ASP A 110 1.81 14.46 5.92
CA ASP A 110 1.69 14.14 4.52
C ASP A 110 1.80 12.63 4.31
N ALA A 111 0.82 12.05 3.61
CA ALA A 111 0.79 10.61 3.36
C ALA A 111 2.00 10.14 2.52
N GLY A 112 2.45 10.97 1.58
CA GLY A 112 3.63 10.63 0.77
C GLY A 112 4.90 10.55 1.61
N ASP A 113 5.07 11.48 2.54
CA ASP A 113 6.20 11.46 3.46
C ASP A 113 6.12 10.25 4.39
N ALA A 114 4.92 9.95 4.88
CA ALA A 114 4.72 8.76 5.70
C ALA A 114 5.13 7.50 4.94
N ALA A 115 4.78 7.41 3.65
CA ALA A 115 5.14 6.26 2.83
C ALA A 115 6.64 6.16 2.61
N ARG A 116 7.33 7.28 2.37
CA ARG A 116 8.79 7.28 2.19
C ARG A 116 9.51 6.82 3.44
N HIS A 117 9.13 7.34 4.59
CA HIS A 117 9.72 6.94 5.86
C HIS A 117 9.41 5.48 6.18
N ALA A 118 8.19 5.03 5.89
CA ALA A 118 7.80 3.65 6.08
C ALA A 118 8.62 2.70 5.20
N ALA A 119 8.91 3.09 3.96
CA ALA A 119 9.72 2.29 3.06
C ALA A 119 11.16 2.16 3.59
N ASP A 120 11.74 3.24 4.09
CA ASP A 120 13.09 3.19 4.66
C ASP A 120 13.16 2.23 5.83
N LYS A 121 12.17 2.27 6.72
CA LYS A 121 12.11 1.35 7.85
C LYS A 121 11.81 -0.09 7.40
N GLY A 122 10.94 -0.25 6.43
CA GLY A 122 10.56 -1.57 5.92
C GLY A 122 11.73 -2.31 5.28
N LYS A 123 12.64 -1.58 4.63
CA LYS A 123 13.84 -2.18 4.05
C LYS A 123 14.68 -2.88 5.12
N SER A 124 14.80 -2.29 6.28
CA SER A 124 15.65 -2.82 7.36
C SER A 124 15.04 -4.03 8.04
N ALA A 125 13.78 -4.33 7.79
CA ALA A 125 13.14 -5.51 8.37
C ALA A 125 13.55 -6.81 7.68
N LEU A 126 14.08 -6.72 6.45
CA LEU A 126 14.51 -7.89 5.70
C LEU A 126 15.96 -8.21 6.12
N THR A 127 16.11 -9.23 6.94
CA THR A 127 17.40 -9.62 7.51
C THR A 127 17.61 -11.12 7.34
N VAL A 128 18.89 -11.52 7.32
CA VAL A 128 19.26 -12.93 7.24
C VAL A 128 20.03 -13.27 8.50
N HIS A 129 19.67 -14.37 9.14
CA HIS A 129 20.30 -14.85 10.35
C HIS A 129 20.67 -16.31 10.17
N GLY A 130 21.84 -16.70 10.67
CA GLY A 130 22.27 -18.09 10.64
C GLY A 130 22.87 -18.48 9.30
N GLY A 131 23.01 -19.80 9.10
CA GLY A 131 23.78 -20.38 8.02
C GLY A 131 25.24 -20.47 8.44
N SER A 132 26.11 -21.03 7.65
CA SER A 132 27.52 -21.20 8.08
C SER A 132 28.52 -20.59 7.13
#